data_62d7af8d6b4b455fe7e8452f96a78b1a
#
_entry.id   62d7af8d6b4b455fe7e8452f96a78b1a
#
_cell.length_a   1.000
_cell.length_b   1.000
_cell.length_c   1.000
_cell.angle_alpha   90.00
_cell.angle_beta   90.00
_cell.angle_gamma   90.00
#
_symmetry.space_group_name_H-M   'P 1'
#
loop_
_entity.id
_entity.type
_entity.pdbx_description
1 polymer ?
#
loop_
_entity_poly.entity_id
_entity_poly.type
_entity_poly.pdbx_seq_one_letter_code
_entity_poly.pdbx_strand_id
1 'polypeptide(L)'
;MAMGRREAEQQQDLFITHDKLPRSAGHVFYRKLNQVLAEGGFDRWVEALCEPHYCQGEGRPSIPPGVYFRMLLVGYFEGINSQRGIAWRCSDSLSLRDFLGIPLGEASPDHSSLSYIRNRLPHSVHEAMFIWVLALLQKKKLLKGKTVGVDSTTLEADAAMKSIVRKDSGEDWKQYLTRLMQEAGLIEDDDDPPNDEALRKFDKSRTDKKVSNDEWTSPTDPDARIAKMKDGTTHLAYKAEHVVDLGTAGILAAEIYHANYQDTQTLEDSLHQAQINLAEAGSEVEIVEAAADKGYHSNGTITELREHTTYRTYIPEPELKHDRVWTDKPPQQKAAVYANRRRTRGKHGKKLQRLRSELTERTFAHVCETGGARRTWLTGIENVRKRYLISAAAHNLGLLMRSLFKMGTPRGLQQFKNDLEGVISSFYLAWLAATRFWRSLARSTSHPTNSYASTAAETSLALVA
;
A
#
# COMPACT_ATOMS: atom_id res chain seq x y z
N MET A 1 34.90 28.28 12.35
CA MET A 1 33.61 28.36 13.09
C MET A 1 33.85 27.92 14.53
N ALA A 2 33.34 28.64 15.53
CA ALA A 2 33.41 28.22 16.92
C ALA A 2 32.37 27.12 17.20
N MET A 3 32.70 26.15 18.05
CA MET A 3 31.78 25.08 18.45
C MET A 3 30.68 25.65 19.34
N GLY A 4 29.41 25.48 18.97
CA GLY A 4 28.26 25.81 19.79
C GLY A 4 28.24 24.93 21.06
N ARG A 5 27.89 25.53 22.21
CA ARG A 5 27.69 24.79 23.47
C ARG A 5 26.24 24.84 23.86
N ARG A 6 25.69 23.76 24.40
CA ARG A 6 24.35 23.70 24.94
C ARG A 6 24.30 24.42 26.28
N GLU A 7 23.43 25.41 26.40
CA GLU A 7 23.13 26.04 27.68
C GLU A 7 22.27 25.11 28.52
N ALA A 8 22.66 24.92 29.81
CA ALA A 8 21.98 23.94 30.70
C ALA A 8 20.57 24.43 31.12
N GLU A 9 20.36 25.74 31.19
CA GLU A 9 19.08 26.33 31.54
C GLU A 9 18.73 27.39 30.47
N GLN A 10 17.64 27.11 29.73
CA GLN A 10 17.01 28.11 28.84
C GLN A 10 15.72 28.57 29.47
N GLN A 11 15.58 29.87 29.69
CA GLN A 11 14.34 30.48 30.09
C GLN A 11 13.32 30.27 28.96
N GLN A 12 12.19 29.63 29.26
CA GLN A 12 11.13 29.46 28.28
C GLN A 12 10.44 30.81 28.03
N ASP A 13 10.31 31.18 26.75
CA ASP A 13 9.53 32.34 26.36
C ASP A 13 8.06 32.13 26.75
N LEU A 14 7.48 33.09 27.48
CA LEU A 14 6.05 33.08 27.85
C LEU A 14 5.13 33.21 26.63
N PHE A 15 5.57 33.89 25.60
CA PHE A 15 4.86 34.11 24.33
C PHE A 15 5.83 34.04 23.16
N ILE A 16 5.57 33.16 22.21
CA ILE A 16 6.29 33.10 20.93
C ILE A 16 5.33 33.61 19.86
N THR A 17 5.64 34.72 19.22
CA THR A 17 4.86 35.21 18.09
C THR A 17 5.06 34.36 16.87
N HIS A 18 4.04 34.23 15.99
CA HIS A 18 4.06 33.37 14.81
C HIS A 18 5.24 33.66 13.85
N ASP A 19 5.73 34.87 13.79
CA ASP A 19 6.89 35.30 13.00
C ASP A 19 8.23 34.81 13.57
N LYS A 20 8.30 34.52 14.89
CA LYS A 20 9.49 33.98 15.55
C LYS A 20 9.57 32.43 15.51
N LEU A 21 8.51 31.75 15.08
CA LEU A 21 8.58 30.32 14.92
C LEU A 21 9.53 29.97 13.76
N PRO A 22 10.46 29.02 13.97
CA PRO A 22 11.37 28.60 12.91
C PRO A 22 10.56 28.06 11.73
N ARG A 23 10.49 28.81 10.65
CA ARG A 23 9.85 28.40 9.40
C ARG A 23 10.83 27.55 8.62
N SER A 24 10.68 26.24 8.70
CA SER A 24 11.28 25.39 7.67
C SER A 24 10.58 25.69 6.34
N ALA A 25 11.26 25.44 5.22
CA ALA A 25 10.68 25.63 3.87
C ALA A 25 9.41 24.79 3.61
N GLY A 26 8.88 24.11 4.62
CA GLY A 26 7.80 23.16 4.55
C GLY A 26 8.19 21.92 3.73
N HIS A 27 7.42 20.86 3.82
CA HIS A 27 7.69 19.66 3.03
C HIS A 27 7.11 19.84 1.61
N VAL A 28 7.96 19.98 0.60
CA VAL A 28 7.56 20.26 -0.80
C VAL A 28 6.51 19.27 -1.31
N PHE A 29 6.63 17.99 -0.97
CA PHE A 29 5.67 16.96 -1.36
C PHE A 29 4.25 17.28 -0.85
N TYR A 30 4.09 17.56 0.43
CA TYR A 30 2.77 17.83 1.03
C TYR A 30 2.16 19.15 0.53
N ARG A 31 2.97 20.18 0.26
CA ARG A 31 2.46 21.40 -0.39
C ARG A 31 1.93 21.13 -1.79
N LYS A 32 2.65 20.32 -2.58
CA LYS A 32 2.21 19.93 -3.92
C LYS A 32 0.99 19.00 -3.89
N LEU A 33 0.93 18.11 -2.90
CA LEU A 33 -0.25 17.27 -2.69
C LEU A 33 -1.47 18.11 -2.33
N ASN A 34 -1.34 19.09 -1.42
CA ASN A 34 -2.42 20.04 -1.10
C ASN A 34 -2.86 20.85 -2.33
N GLN A 35 -1.92 21.26 -3.19
CA GLN A 35 -2.26 21.92 -4.45
C GLN A 35 -3.15 21.01 -5.32
N VAL A 36 -2.80 19.75 -5.50
CA VAL A 36 -3.61 18.78 -6.26
C VAL A 36 -5.00 18.58 -5.65
N LEU A 37 -5.07 18.44 -4.32
CA LEU A 37 -6.34 18.27 -3.61
C LEU A 37 -7.22 19.53 -3.75
N ALA A 38 -6.64 20.72 -3.62
CA ALA A 38 -7.36 22.00 -3.75
C ALA A 38 -7.85 22.23 -5.19
N GLU A 39 -7.01 21.96 -6.21
CA GLU A 39 -7.39 22.05 -7.64
C GLU A 39 -8.52 21.06 -7.98
N GLY A 40 -8.57 19.92 -7.30
CA GLY A 40 -9.67 18.95 -7.39
C GLY A 40 -10.92 19.32 -6.60
N GLY A 41 -10.92 20.38 -5.81
CA GLY A 41 -12.05 20.79 -4.96
C GLY A 41 -12.32 19.83 -3.81
N PHE A 42 -11.27 19.15 -3.31
CA PHE A 42 -11.38 18.03 -2.38
C PHE A 42 -12.19 18.32 -1.12
N ASP A 43 -11.87 19.40 -0.42
CA ASP A 43 -12.48 19.68 0.89
C ASP A 43 -13.98 19.87 0.77
N ARG A 44 -14.43 20.73 -0.15
CA ARG A 44 -15.86 20.97 -0.40
C ARG A 44 -16.58 19.68 -0.83
N TRP A 45 -15.95 18.89 -1.69
CA TRP A 45 -16.52 17.64 -2.16
C TRP A 45 -16.66 16.60 -1.03
N VAL A 46 -15.62 16.39 -0.22
CA VAL A 46 -15.64 15.39 0.85
C VAL A 46 -16.55 15.78 2.01
N GLU A 47 -16.67 17.08 2.30
CA GLU A 47 -17.63 17.60 3.27
C GLU A 47 -19.06 17.32 2.84
N ALA A 48 -19.44 17.65 1.60
CA ALA A 48 -20.76 17.34 1.06
C ALA A 48 -21.06 15.82 1.04
N LEU A 49 -20.07 14.98 0.70
CA LEU A 49 -20.19 13.54 0.75
C LEU A 49 -20.45 12.99 2.15
N CYS A 50 -19.81 13.58 3.16
CA CYS A 50 -19.88 13.12 4.54
C CYS A 50 -21.09 13.72 5.32
N GLU A 51 -21.63 14.84 4.89
CA GLU A 51 -22.70 15.59 5.58
C GLU A 51 -23.86 14.70 6.04
N PRO A 52 -24.41 13.77 5.23
CA PRO A 52 -25.53 12.90 5.64
C PRO A 52 -25.21 11.98 6.84
N HIS A 53 -23.93 11.81 7.18
CA HIS A 53 -23.47 10.95 8.27
C HIS A 53 -23.19 11.71 9.56
N TYR A 54 -23.50 13.01 9.59
CA TYR A 54 -23.32 13.88 10.77
C TYR A 54 -24.66 14.45 11.23
N CYS A 55 -24.79 14.67 12.56
CA CYS A 55 -25.97 15.33 13.10
C CYS A 55 -25.95 16.82 12.72
N GLN A 56 -27.10 17.34 12.30
CA GLN A 56 -27.23 18.77 11.99
C GLN A 56 -27.44 19.56 13.27
N GLY A 57 -26.52 20.48 13.54
CA GLY A 57 -26.71 21.55 14.52
C GLY A 57 -26.54 21.19 16.01
N GLU A 58 -26.28 19.92 16.37
CA GLU A 58 -26.15 19.49 17.76
C GLU A 58 -24.81 18.83 18.06
N GLY A 59 -24.25 19.12 19.24
CA GLY A 59 -23.04 18.48 19.79
C GLY A 59 -21.75 19.22 19.48
N ARG A 60 -20.63 18.68 20.02
CA ARG A 60 -19.29 19.23 19.77
C ARG A 60 -18.89 19.00 18.32
N PRO A 61 -18.40 20.02 17.59
CA PRO A 61 -17.88 19.84 16.24
C PRO A 61 -16.82 18.76 16.15
N SER A 62 -16.97 17.87 15.17
CA SER A 62 -15.97 16.87 14.81
C SER A 62 -14.85 17.53 14.01
N ILE A 63 -13.69 16.87 13.88
CA ILE A 63 -12.68 17.30 12.92
C ILE A 63 -13.27 17.24 11.50
N PRO A 64 -12.91 18.16 10.60
CA PRO A 64 -13.38 18.16 9.22
C PRO A 64 -13.03 16.84 8.51
N PRO A 65 -13.92 16.28 7.68
CA PRO A 65 -13.65 15.07 6.91
C PRO A 65 -12.38 15.15 6.07
N GLY A 66 -12.07 16.31 5.50
CA GLY A 66 -10.83 16.54 4.75
C GLY A 66 -9.57 16.34 5.59
N VAL A 67 -9.60 16.68 6.88
CA VAL A 67 -8.49 16.42 7.83
C VAL A 67 -8.36 14.93 8.09
N TYR A 68 -9.46 14.22 8.33
CA TYR A 68 -9.47 12.77 8.53
C TYR A 68 -8.78 12.03 7.37
N PHE A 69 -9.19 12.29 6.13
CA PHE A 69 -8.60 11.65 4.97
C PHE A 69 -7.13 12.02 4.77
N ARG A 70 -6.76 13.31 4.97
CA ARG A 70 -5.35 13.73 4.92
C ARG A 70 -4.48 13.00 5.95
N MET A 71 -4.97 12.78 7.17
CA MET A 71 -4.24 11.99 8.17
C MET A 71 -4.02 10.55 7.73
N LEU A 72 -5.02 9.92 7.08
CA LEU A 72 -4.86 8.58 6.50
C LEU A 72 -3.85 8.57 5.34
N LEU A 73 -3.84 9.61 4.49
CA LEU A 73 -2.83 9.79 3.43
C LEU A 73 -1.42 9.93 4.03
N VAL A 74 -1.26 10.71 5.13
CA VAL A 74 0.02 10.78 5.86
C VAL A 74 0.45 9.40 6.32
N GLY A 75 -0.48 8.60 6.88
CA GLY A 75 -0.19 7.23 7.29
C GLY A 75 0.45 6.41 6.17
N TYR A 76 -0.13 6.44 4.96
CA TYR A 76 0.42 5.75 3.81
C TYR A 76 1.79 6.31 3.37
N PHE A 77 1.90 7.62 3.18
CA PHE A 77 3.12 8.24 2.65
C PHE A 77 4.31 8.18 3.61
N GLU A 78 4.07 8.16 4.92
CA GLU A 78 5.10 8.00 5.95
C GLU A 78 5.33 6.52 6.34
N GLY A 79 4.50 5.59 5.85
CA GLY A 79 4.58 4.17 6.20
C GLY A 79 4.13 3.87 7.62
N ILE A 80 3.17 4.64 8.14
CA ILE A 80 2.64 4.50 9.51
C ILE A 80 1.28 3.82 9.44
N ASN A 81 1.17 2.62 9.98
CA ASN A 81 -0.05 1.82 9.94
C ASN A 81 -0.95 2.00 11.17
N SER A 82 -0.42 2.41 12.33
CA SER A 82 -1.19 2.63 13.54
C SER A 82 -1.80 4.03 13.62
N GLN A 83 -3.03 4.15 14.11
CA GLN A 83 -3.71 5.44 14.28
C GLN A 83 -3.00 6.34 15.30
N ARG A 84 -2.46 5.76 16.37
CA ARG A 84 -1.66 6.50 17.37
C ARG A 84 -0.40 7.08 16.73
N GLY A 85 0.30 6.28 15.92
CA GLY A 85 1.48 6.75 15.19
C GLY A 85 1.16 7.88 14.21
N ILE A 86 0.03 7.79 13.48
CA ILE A 86 -0.44 8.84 12.58
C ILE A 86 -0.73 10.15 13.37
N ALA A 87 -1.51 10.06 14.43
CA ALA A 87 -1.86 11.21 15.26
C ALA A 87 -0.62 11.87 15.86
N TRP A 88 0.27 11.07 16.45
CA TRP A 88 1.55 11.55 16.99
C TRP A 88 2.41 12.23 15.91
N ARG A 89 2.58 11.60 14.76
CA ARG A 89 3.38 12.14 13.65
C ARG A 89 2.81 13.48 13.13
N CYS A 90 1.50 13.60 13.04
CA CYS A 90 0.83 14.83 12.62
C CYS A 90 0.96 15.94 13.67
N SER A 91 0.99 15.61 14.95
CA SER A 91 1.16 16.62 16.01
C SER A 91 2.59 17.14 16.12
N ASP A 92 3.58 16.30 15.88
CA ASP A 92 5.01 16.60 16.04
C ASP A 92 5.59 17.41 14.86
N SER A 93 4.89 17.50 13.72
CA SER A 93 5.39 18.14 12.50
C SER A 93 4.63 19.40 12.10
N LEU A 94 5.27 20.55 12.14
CA LEU A 94 4.71 21.81 11.64
C LEU A 94 4.29 21.71 10.16
N SER A 95 5.07 21.02 9.32
CA SER A 95 4.73 20.80 7.91
C SER A 95 3.49 19.95 7.70
N LEU A 96 3.25 18.95 8.57
CA LEU A 96 2.05 18.13 8.49
C LEU A 96 0.84 18.85 9.05
N ARG A 97 1.02 19.66 10.10
CA ARG A 97 -0.05 20.56 10.60
C ARG A 97 -0.51 21.53 9.51
N ASP A 98 0.43 22.13 8.76
CA ASP A 98 0.14 22.97 7.60
C ASP A 98 -0.60 22.18 6.49
N PHE A 99 -0.16 20.96 6.19
CA PHE A 99 -0.86 20.07 5.25
C PHE A 99 -2.30 19.75 5.67
N LEU A 100 -2.54 19.62 6.97
CA LEU A 100 -3.87 19.37 7.53
C LEU A 100 -4.72 20.64 7.66
N GLY A 101 -4.12 21.82 7.49
CA GLY A 101 -4.79 23.10 7.71
C GLY A 101 -5.09 23.40 9.18
N ILE A 102 -4.30 22.85 10.13
CA ILE A 102 -4.50 23.01 11.57
C ILE A 102 -3.64 24.21 12.06
N PRO A 103 -4.28 25.28 12.61
CA PRO A 103 -3.57 26.41 13.19
C PRO A 103 -2.61 25.98 14.31
N LEU A 104 -1.50 26.72 14.48
CA LEU A 104 -0.49 26.38 15.49
C LEU A 104 -1.01 26.44 16.93
N GLY A 105 -2.01 27.29 17.19
CA GLY A 105 -2.64 27.41 18.50
C GLY A 105 -3.69 26.34 18.81
N GLU A 106 -4.03 25.48 17.84
CA GLU A 106 -5.04 24.42 18.01
C GLU A 106 -4.39 23.07 18.25
N ALA A 107 -5.07 22.19 18.99
CA ALA A 107 -4.61 20.81 19.18
C ALA A 107 -4.79 19.99 17.88
N SER A 108 -3.80 19.15 17.55
CA SER A 108 -3.94 18.16 16.48
C SER A 108 -4.95 17.09 16.87
N PRO A 109 -5.68 16.51 15.90
CA PRO A 109 -6.61 15.43 16.17
C PRO A 109 -5.92 14.22 16.81
N ASP A 110 -6.57 13.67 17.84
CA ASP A 110 -6.13 12.45 18.50
C ASP A 110 -6.51 11.18 17.72
N HIS A 111 -5.85 10.07 18.01
CA HIS A 111 -6.11 8.77 17.37
C HIS A 111 -7.54 8.27 17.57
N SER A 112 -8.19 8.60 18.71
CA SER A 112 -9.59 8.25 18.96
C SER A 112 -10.53 8.92 17.96
N SER A 113 -10.24 10.17 17.56
CA SER A 113 -11.01 10.89 16.52
C SER A 113 -11.00 10.14 15.20
N LEU A 114 -9.85 9.57 14.79
CA LEU A 114 -9.76 8.73 13.58
C LEU A 114 -10.65 7.47 13.71
N SER A 115 -10.67 6.85 14.88
CA SER A 115 -11.51 5.68 15.14
C SER A 115 -13.00 6.02 15.08
N TYR A 116 -13.43 7.11 15.73
CA TYR A 116 -14.82 7.55 15.74
C TYR A 116 -15.31 7.88 14.33
N ILE A 117 -14.52 8.60 13.53
CA ILE A 117 -14.91 8.96 12.17
C ILE A 117 -14.96 7.72 11.28
N ARG A 118 -13.97 6.82 11.34
CA ARG A 118 -14.01 5.57 10.60
C ARG A 118 -15.27 4.75 10.89
N ASN A 119 -15.68 4.66 12.15
CA ASN A 119 -16.88 3.90 12.53
C ASN A 119 -18.17 4.60 12.09
N ARG A 120 -18.18 5.94 12.02
CA ARG A 120 -19.32 6.75 11.58
C ARG A 120 -19.52 6.66 10.07
N LEU A 121 -18.43 6.80 9.29
CA LEU A 121 -18.51 6.83 7.85
C LEU A 121 -18.63 5.40 7.29
N PRO A 122 -19.63 5.11 6.43
CA PRO A 122 -19.78 3.81 5.80
C PRO A 122 -18.62 3.52 4.81
N HIS A 123 -18.54 2.27 4.36
CA HIS A 123 -17.57 1.84 3.35
C HIS A 123 -17.69 2.66 2.04
N SER A 124 -18.90 2.94 1.61
CA SER A 124 -19.19 3.70 0.37
C SER A 124 -18.53 5.08 0.33
N VAL A 125 -18.35 5.75 1.47
CA VAL A 125 -17.63 7.03 1.53
C VAL A 125 -16.14 6.83 1.23
N HIS A 126 -15.55 5.73 1.65
CA HIS A 126 -14.15 5.40 1.36
C HIS A 126 -13.96 4.94 -0.09
N GLU A 127 -14.97 4.24 -0.66
CA GLU A 127 -15.02 3.92 -2.09
C GLU A 127 -15.11 5.19 -2.93
N ALA A 128 -16.01 6.10 -2.58
CA ALA A 128 -16.15 7.38 -3.28
C ALA A 128 -14.83 8.18 -3.25
N MET A 129 -14.08 8.15 -2.13
CA MET A 129 -12.73 8.75 -2.06
C MET A 129 -11.75 8.08 -3.02
N PHE A 130 -11.76 6.77 -3.13
CA PHE A 130 -10.92 6.03 -4.08
C PHE A 130 -11.28 6.39 -5.53
N ILE A 131 -12.57 6.40 -5.86
CA ILE A 131 -13.10 6.76 -7.19
C ILE A 131 -12.78 8.22 -7.54
N TRP A 132 -12.89 9.14 -6.56
CA TRP A 132 -12.51 10.54 -6.76
C TRP A 132 -11.04 10.66 -7.20
N VAL A 133 -10.15 9.87 -6.59
CA VAL A 133 -8.73 9.83 -7.00
C VAL A 133 -8.57 9.24 -8.40
N LEU A 134 -9.33 8.20 -8.75
CA LEU A 134 -9.35 7.67 -10.12
C LEU A 134 -9.80 8.73 -11.14
N ALA A 135 -10.83 9.53 -10.80
CA ALA A 135 -11.29 10.62 -11.65
C ALA A 135 -10.21 11.70 -11.87
N LEU A 136 -9.36 11.98 -10.86
CA LEU A 136 -8.19 12.84 -11.06
C LEU A 136 -7.17 12.24 -12.04
N LEU A 137 -6.89 10.93 -11.93
CA LEU A 137 -6.01 10.22 -12.88
C LEU A 137 -6.60 10.24 -14.28
N GLN A 138 -7.91 9.99 -14.42
CA GLN A 138 -8.61 10.03 -15.70
C GLN A 138 -8.53 11.41 -16.35
N LYS A 139 -8.82 12.48 -15.60
CA LYS A 139 -8.69 13.87 -16.04
C LYS A 139 -7.29 14.21 -16.56
N LYS A 140 -6.25 13.58 -16.00
CA LYS A 140 -4.84 13.75 -16.42
C LYS A 140 -4.38 12.71 -17.45
N LYS A 141 -5.30 11.88 -17.97
CA LYS A 141 -5.03 10.81 -18.96
C LYS A 141 -4.00 9.77 -18.47
N LEU A 142 -3.99 9.52 -17.17
CA LEU A 142 -3.13 8.55 -16.50
C LEU A 142 -3.84 7.20 -16.25
N LEU A 143 -5.03 6.99 -16.79
CA LEU A 143 -5.72 5.72 -16.85
C LEU A 143 -5.91 5.30 -18.31
N LYS A 144 -5.55 4.07 -18.62
CA LYS A 144 -5.83 3.42 -19.90
C LYS A 144 -6.93 2.39 -19.78
N GLY A 145 -6.98 1.63 -18.69
CA GLY A 145 -8.07 0.74 -18.29
C GLY A 145 -8.38 -0.45 -19.21
N LYS A 146 -7.83 -0.49 -20.43
CA LYS A 146 -8.18 -1.49 -21.45
C LYS A 146 -7.60 -2.87 -21.18
N THR A 147 -6.41 -2.93 -20.59
CA THR A 147 -5.68 -4.15 -20.29
C THR A 147 -5.29 -4.14 -18.83
N VAL A 148 -5.78 -5.11 -18.07
CA VAL A 148 -5.56 -5.17 -16.62
C VAL A 148 -4.81 -6.41 -16.20
N GLY A 149 -4.11 -6.30 -15.08
CA GLY A 149 -3.49 -7.40 -14.37
C GLY A 149 -4.14 -7.60 -13.01
N VAL A 150 -4.40 -8.86 -12.65
CA VAL A 150 -4.98 -9.22 -11.35
C VAL A 150 -3.99 -10.07 -10.58
N ASP A 151 -3.86 -9.78 -9.30
CA ASP A 151 -3.07 -10.58 -8.35
C ASP A 151 -3.57 -10.37 -6.93
N SER A 152 -3.23 -11.29 -6.04
CA SER A 152 -3.62 -11.24 -4.64
C SER A 152 -2.43 -11.41 -3.69
N THR A 153 -2.61 -10.94 -2.47
CA THR A 153 -1.66 -11.15 -1.37
C THR A 153 -2.42 -11.30 -0.06
N THR A 154 -1.78 -11.92 0.93
CA THR A 154 -2.33 -12.02 2.29
C THR A 154 -1.90 -10.81 3.13
N LEU A 155 -2.84 -10.32 3.95
CA LEU A 155 -2.61 -9.32 4.97
C LEU A 155 -2.74 -9.97 6.34
N GLU A 156 -1.77 -9.79 7.21
CA GLU A 156 -1.84 -10.29 8.58
C GLU A 156 -2.88 -9.51 9.38
N ALA A 157 -3.81 -10.23 10.03
CA ALA A 157 -4.84 -9.64 10.88
C ALA A 157 -4.30 -9.27 12.27
N ASP A 158 -4.99 -8.38 12.97
CA ASP A 158 -4.70 -8.05 14.37
C ASP A 158 -5.31 -9.10 15.32
N ALA A 159 -4.92 -10.34 15.10
CA ALA A 159 -5.37 -11.49 15.88
C ALA A 159 -4.28 -12.57 15.93
N ALA A 160 -4.15 -13.23 17.08
CA ALA A 160 -3.11 -14.22 17.28
C ALA A 160 -3.66 -15.64 17.11
N MET A 161 -2.90 -16.53 16.43
CA MET A 161 -3.26 -17.94 16.29
C MET A 161 -3.47 -18.67 17.62
N LYS A 162 -2.75 -18.28 18.66
CA LYS A 162 -2.87 -18.89 19.99
C LYS A 162 -4.17 -18.53 20.73
N SER A 163 -4.91 -17.53 20.27
CA SER A 163 -6.18 -17.08 20.87
C SER A 163 -7.42 -17.54 20.11
N ILE A 164 -7.27 -18.44 19.14
CA ILE A 164 -8.41 -19.03 18.44
C ILE A 164 -9.19 -19.94 19.38
N VAL A 165 -10.51 -20.00 19.17
CA VAL A 165 -11.43 -20.84 19.93
C VAL A 165 -12.24 -21.71 18.98
N ARG A 166 -12.70 -22.86 19.49
CA ARG A 166 -13.63 -23.73 18.78
C ARG A 166 -14.98 -23.02 18.59
N LYS A 167 -15.57 -23.14 17.40
CA LYS A 167 -16.90 -22.57 17.13
C LYS A 167 -18.03 -23.30 17.80
N ASP A 168 -17.87 -24.61 18.01
CA ASP A 168 -18.86 -25.50 18.58
C ASP A 168 -18.92 -25.45 20.09
N SER A 169 -17.76 -25.40 20.77
CA SER A 169 -17.65 -25.48 22.22
C SER A 169 -17.15 -24.18 22.88
N GLY A 170 -16.55 -23.26 22.13
CA GLY A 170 -15.91 -22.06 22.69
C GLY A 170 -14.57 -22.34 23.37
N GLU A 171 -14.11 -23.61 23.37
CA GLU A 171 -12.84 -24.01 23.99
C GLU A 171 -11.66 -23.35 23.28
N ASP A 172 -10.70 -22.87 24.06
CA ASP A 172 -9.41 -22.50 23.51
C ASP A 172 -8.57 -23.73 23.15
N TRP A 173 -7.41 -23.49 22.50
CA TRP A 173 -6.52 -24.57 22.08
C TRP A 173 -6.08 -25.49 23.23
N LYS A 174 -5.84 -24.96 24.43
CA LYS A 174 -5.40 -25.75 25.60
C LYS A 174 -6.53 -26.62 26.13
N GLN A 175 -7.68 -26.02 26.34
CA GLN A 175 -8.88 -26.70 26.82
C GLN A 175 -9.26 -27.85 25.86
N TYR A 176 -9.27 -27.57 24.57
CA TYR A 176 -9.57 -28.58 23.54
C TYR A 176 -8.59 -29.76 23.56
N LEU A 177 -7.28 -29.51 23.67
CA LEU A 177 -6.29 -30.59 23.73
C LEU A 177 -6.33 -31.35 25.05
N THR A 178 -6.56 -30.67 26.16
CA THR A 178 -6.74 -31.31 27.47
C THR A 178 -7.90 -32.28 27.42
N ARG A 179 -9.07 -31.86 26.92
CA ARG A 179 -10.22 -32.75 26.73
C ARG A 179 -9.90 -33.96 25.87
N LEU A 180 -9.20 -33.77 24.75
CA LEU A 180 -8.80 -34.89 23.89
C LEU A 180 -7.82 -35.86 24.57
N MET A 181 -6.94 -35.36 25.46
CA MET A 181 -6.05 -36.21 26.25
C MET A 181 -6.83 -37.02 27.30
N GLN A 182 -7.88 -36.44 27.91
CA GLN A 182 -8.81 -37.11 28.82
C GLN A 182 -9.58 -38.20 28.03
N GLU A 183 -10.19 -37.87 26.91
CA GLU A 183 -10.90 -38.86 26.02
C GLU A 183 -9.99 -39.99 25.56
N ALA A 184 -8.70 -39.76 25.39
CA ALA A 184 -7.70 -40.76 25.05
C ALA A 184 -7.16 -41.54 26.26
N GLY A 185 -7.61 -41.22 27.48
CA GLY A 185 -7.19 -41.90 28.74
C GLY A 185 -5.71 -41.60 29.10
N LEU A 186 -5.14 -40.48 28.62
CA LEU A 186 -3.76 -40.12 28.90
C LEU A 186 -3.63 -39.26 30.20
N ILE A 187 -4.72 -38.68 30.66
CA ILE A 187 -4.84 -37.93 31.91
C ILE A 187 -6.22 -38.21 32.54
N GLU A 188 -6.32 -38.16 33.84
CA GLU A 188 -7.58 -38.30 34.57
C GLU A 188 -8.22 -36.91 34.81
N ASP A 189 -9.51 -36.88 35.15
CA ASP A 189 -10.25 -35.61 35.38
C ASP A 189 -9.71 -34.81 36.57
N ASP A 190 -9.13 -35.50 37.56
CA ASP A 190 -8.57 -34.89 38.77
C ASP A 190 -7.08 -34.57 38.65
N ASP A 191 -6.44 -34.82 37.51
CA ASP A 191 -5.04 -34.50 37.28
C ASP A 191 -4.84 -32.99 37.09
N ASP A 192 -3.65 -32.52 37.48
CA ASP A 192 -3.23 -31.15 37.15
C ASP A 192 -3.25 -30.93 35.62
N PRO A 193 -3.71 -29.76 35.16
CA PRO A 193 -3.78 -29.49 33.72
C PRO A 193 -2.40 -29.62 33.07
N PRO A 194 -2.30 -30.31 31.89
CA PRO A 194 -1.03 -30.56 31.25
C PRO A 194 -0.34 -29.26 30.84
N ASN A 195 0.96 -29.22 30.99
CA ASN A 195 1.75 -28.05 30.59
C ASN A 195 1.79 -27.88 29.06
N ASP A 196 2.18 -26.69 28.59
CA ASP A 196 2.23 -26.34 27.15
C ASP A 196 3.12 -27.30 26.33
N GLU A 197 4.14 -27.90 26.93
CA GLU A 197 5.04 -28.84 26.25
C GLU A 197 4.37 -30.20 26.02
N ALA A 198 3.66 -30.70 27.02
CA ALA A 198 2.89 -31.94 26.91
C ALA A 198 1.76 -31.80 25.88
N LEU A 199 1.03 -30.67 25.91
CA LEU A 199 -0.01 -30.38 24.92
C LEU A 199 0.55 -30.32 23.49
N ARG A 200 1.68 -29.66 23.27
CA ARG A 200 2.34 -29.58 21.94
C ARG A 200 2.83 -30.95 21.48
N LYS A 201 3.38 -31.76 22.39
CA LYS A 201 3.83 -33.12 22.08
C LYS A 201 2.67 -34.01 21.67
N PHE A 202 1.58 -33.95 22.42
CA PHE A 202 0.34 -34.67 22.09
C PHE A 202 -0.24 -34.20 20.75
N ASP A 203 -0.41 -32.88 20.57
CA ASP A 203 -0.94 -32.32 19.31
C ASP A 203 -0.07 -32.71 18.08
N LYS A 204 1.25 -32.81 18.26
CA LYS A 204 2.17 -33.24 17.20
C LYS A 204 2.03 -34.72 16.84
N SER A 205 1.64 -35.58 17.81
CA SER A 205 1.46 -37.04 17.58
C SER A 205 0.13 -37.38 16.93
N ARG A 206 -0.84 -36.48 16.89
CA ARG A 206 -2.16 -36.67 16.29
C ARG A 206 -2.07 -36.78 14.78
N THR A 207 -2.71 -37.80 14.22
CA THR A 207 -2.82 -38.04 12.77
C THR A 207 -4.04 -37.34 12.15
N ASP A 208 -5.06 -37.03 12.96
CA ASP A 208 -6.33 -36.43 12.57
C ASP A 208 -6.36 -34.91 12.74
N LYS A 209 -5.20 -34.31 12.94
CA LYS A 209 -5.06 -32.87 13.19
C LYS A 209 -5.59 -32.04 12.01
N LYS A 210 -6.67 -31.32 12.25
CA LYS A 210 -7.22 -30.32 11.34
C LYS A 210 -7.31 -28.99 12.06
N VAL A 211 -6.74 -27.96 11.45
CA VAL A 211 -6.96 -26.56 11.87
C VAL A 211 -7.71 -25.91 10.71
N SER A 212 -9.04 -25.96 10.79
CA SER A 212 -9.94 -25.53 9.74
C SER A 212 -10.66 -24.25 10.13
N ASN A 213 -10.91 -23.38 9.16
CA ASN A 213 -11.78 -22.21 9.34
C ASN A 213 -13.24 -22.57 9.61
N ASP A 214 -13.63 -23.82 9.40
CA ASP A 214 -14.98 -24.29 9.73
C ASP A 214 -15.13 -24.56 11.24
N GLU A 215 -14.06 -24.99 11.88
CA GLU A 215 -14.05 -25.40 13.28
C GLU A 215 -13.54 -24.30 14.22
N TRP A 216 -12.65 -23.45 13.75
CA TRP A 216 -11.97 -22.45 14.56
C TRP A 216 -12.30 -21.02 14.14
N THR A 217 -12.33 -20.12 15.12
CA THR A 217 -12.50 -18.67 14.89
C THR A 217 -11.64 -17.87 15.87
N SER A 218 -11.39 -16.63 15.55
CA SER A 218 -10.75 -15.69 16.47
C SER A 218 -11.83 -14.88 17.20
N PRO A 219 -11.86 -14.85 18.54
CA PRO A 219 -12.77 -13.99 19.28
C PRO A 219 -12.39 -12.49 19.14
N THR A 220 -11.11 -12.20 18.88
CA THR A 220 -10.62 -10.82 18.69
C THR A 220 -11.04 -10.26 17.35
N ASP A 221 -10.97 -11.07 16.29
CA ASP A 221 -11.34 -10.70 14.92
C ASP A 221 -12.05 -11.86 14.23
N PRO A 222 -13.39 -11.97 14.38
CA PRO A 222 -14.17 -13.08 13.83
C PRO A 222 -14.17 -13.15 12.29
N ASP A 223 -13.81 -12.06 11.61
CA ASP A 223 -13.73 -12.00 10.15
C ASP A 223 -12.40 -12.51 9.60
N ALA A 224 -11.34 -12.48 10.40
CA ALA A 224 -10.04 -13.02 10.01
C ALA A 224 -10.12 -14.54 9.83
N ARG A 225 -9.37 -15.07 8.88
CA ARG A 225 -9.34 -16.50 8.57
C ARG A 225 -7.93 -17.05 8.69
N ILE A 226 -7.85 -18.31 9.12
CA ILE A 226 -6.60 -19.07 9.18
C ILE A 226 -6.10 -19.25 7.75
N ALA A 227 -4.91 -18.76 7.46
CA ALA A 227 -4.27 -18.85 6.16
C ALA A 227 -2.80 -19.20 6.29
N LYS A 228 -2.30 -19.98 5.35
CA LYS A 228 -0.87 -20.28 5.22
C LYS A 228 -0.19 -19.17 4.44
N MET A 229 0.81 -18.55 5.05
CA MET A 229 1.60 -17.49 4.43
C MET A 229 2.65 -18.07 3.46
N LYS A 230 3.21 -17.21 2.60
CA LYS A 230 4.24 -17.61 1.62
C LYS A 230 5.51 -18.16 2.27
N ASP A 231 5.84 -17.73 3.48
CA ASP A 231 6.97 -18.23 4.27
C ASP A 231 6.71 -19.60 4.94
N GLY A 232 5.52 -20.17 4.74
CA GLY A 232 5.10 -21.44 5.31
C GLY A 232 4.50 -21.36 6.71
N THR A 233 4.48 -20.19 7.34
CA THR A 233 3.82 -19.95 8.62
C THR A 233 2.30 -19.87 8.45
N THR A 234 1.56 -20.05 9.55
CA THR A 234 0.10 -19.93 9.56
C THR A 234 -0.31 -18.77 10.44
N HIS A 235 -1.10 -17.87 9.88
CA HIS A 235 -1.61 -16.69 10.55
C HIS A 235 -3.11 -16.54 10.33
N LEU A 236 -3.74 -15.72 11.20
CA LEU A 236 -5.04 -15.14 10.90
C LEU A 236 -4.84 -13.99 9.93
N ALA A 237 -5.58 -13.98 8.84
CA ALA A 237 -5.32 -13.10 7.72
C ALA A 237 -6.58 -12.71 6.96
N TYR A 238 -6.41 -11.69 6.11
CA TYR A 238 -7.30 -11.31 5.02
C TYR A 238 -6.58 -11.49 3.68
N LYS A 239 -7.35 -11.60 2.59
CA LYS A 239 -6.85 -11.60 1.22
C LYS A 239 -7.08 -10.24 0.62
N ALA A 240 -6.02 -9.56 0.18
CA ALA A 240 -6.10 -8.36 -0.63
C ALA A 240 -5.89 -8.71 -2.10
N GLU A 241 -6.77 -8.20 -2.97
CA GLU A 241 -6.68 -8.40 -4.41
C GLU A 241 -6.66 -7.05 -5.12
N HIS A 242 -5.72 -6.86 -6.06
CA HIS A 242 -5.59 -5.68 -6.87
C HIS A 242 -5.91 -5.97 -8.32
N VAL A 243 -6.71 -5.09 -8.93
CA VAL A 243 -6.83 -4.96 -10.38
C VAL A 243 -6.05 -3.73 -10.81
N VAL A 244 -5.02 -3.94 -11.62
CA VAL A 244 -4.03 -2.91 -11.98
C VAL A 244 -4.06 -2.65 -13.48
N ASP A 245 -4.14 -1.40 -13.89
CA ASP A 245 -3.97 -0.99 -15.29
C ASP A 245 -2.53 -1.26 -15.74
N LEU A 246 -2.34 -2.22 -16.66
CA LEU A 246 -1.02 -2.59 -17.18
C LEU A 246 -0.39 -1.52 -18.08
N GLY A 247 -1.13 -0.49 -18.42
CA GLY A 247 -0.61 0.65 -19.19
C GLY A 247 -0.01 1.76 -18.34
N THR A 248 -0.40 1.87 -17.06
CA THR A 248 -0.07 3.01 -16.20
C THR A 248 0.38 2.64 -14.79
N ALA A 249 0.17 1.39 -14.37
CA ALA A 249 0.33 0.88 -13.01
C ALA A 249 -0.67 1.48 -11.99
N GLY A 250 -1.76 2.11 -12.44
CA GLY A 250 -2.85 2.57 -11.57
C GLY A 250 -3.65 1.40 -11.03
N ILE A 251 -4.00 1.43 -9.74
CA ILE A 251 -4.89 0.46 -9.13
C ILE A 251 -6.33 0.87 -9.48
N LEU A 252 -7.07 0.00 -10.18
CA LEU A 252 -8.46 0.23 -10.58
C LEU A 252 -9.47 -0.33 -9.58
N ALA A 253 -9.12 -1.43 -8.90
CA ALA A 253 -9.84 -1.97 -7.75
C ALA A 253 -8.86 -2.54 -6.72
N ALA A 254 -9.21 -2.46 -5.45
CA ALA A 254 -8.42 -2.96 -4.32
C ALA A 254 -9.36 -3.58 -3.30
N GLU A 255 -9.64 -4.87 -3.50
CA GLU A 255 -10.64 -5.61 -2.73
C GLU A 255 -10.03 -6.38 -1.58
N ILE A 256 -10.76 -6.48 -0.48
CA ILE A 256 -10.42 -7.30 0.68
C ILE A 256 -11.46 -8.39 0.84
N TYR A 257 -10.98 -9.62 0.83
CA TYR A 257 -11.76 -10.83 1.02
C TYR A 257 -11.32 -11.59 2.28
N HIS A 258 -12.11 -12.55 2.70
CA HIS A 258 -11.66 -13.54 3.67
C HIS A 258 -10.50 -14.36 3.09
N ALA A 259 -9.47 -14.62 3.90
CA ALA A 259 -8.23 -15.25 3.41
C ALA A 259 -8.39 -16.70 2.91
N ASN A 260 -9.51 -17.35 3.23
CA ASN A 260 -9.85 -18.71 2.74
C ASN A 260 -10.51 -18.73 1.36
N TYR A 261 -10.85 -17.55 0.78
CA TYR A 261 -11.39 -17.51 -0.58
C TYR A 261 -10.30 -17.78 -1.60
N GLN A 262 -10.60 -18.71 -2.52
CA GLN A 262 -9.71 -19.05 -3.61
C GLN A 262 -9.67 -17.93 -4.65
N ASP A 263 -8.57 -17.79 -5.36
CA ASP A 263 -8.41 -16.78 -6.42
C ASP A 263 -9.46 -16.92 -7.52
N THR A 264 -9.90 -18.15 -7.81
CA THR A 264 -10.95 -18.43 -8.78
C THR A 264 -12.33 -17.92 -8.39
N GLN A 265 -12.57 -17.68 -7.10
CA GLN A 265 -13.86 -17.21 -6.58
C GLN A 265 -13.97 -15.69 -6.56
N THR A 266 -12.83 -14.98 -6.60
CA THR A 266 -12.79 -13.51 -6.42
C THR A 266 -12.51 -12.75 -7.71
N LEU A 267 -12.04 -13.44 -8.75
CA LEU A 267 -11.58 -12.81 -9.99
C LEU A 267 -12.69 -12.00 -10.69
N GLU A 268 -13.87 -12.59 -10.85
CA GLU A 268 -14.98 -11.96 -11.56
C GLU A 268 -15.46 -10.71 -10.82
N ASP A 269 -15.66 -10.81 -9.51
CA ASP A 269 -16.09 -9.70 -8.66
C ASP A 269 -15.08 -8.53 -8.71
N SER A 270 -13.78 -8.84 -8.61
CA SER A 270 -12.73 -7.83 -8.66
C SER A 270 -12.65 -7.14 -10.03
N LEU A 271 -12.80 -7.88 -11.13
CA LEU A 271 -12.83 -7.30 -12.47
C LEU A 271 -14.08 -6.44 -12.68
N HIS A 272 -15.22 -6.89 -12.17
CA HIS A 272 -16.48 -6.13 -12.24
C HIS A 272 -16.36 -4.83 -11.45
N GLN A 273 -15.82 -4.88 -10.22
CA GLN A 273 -15.60 -3.69 -9.41
C GLN A 273 -14.65 -2.70 -10.10
N ALA A 274 -13.59 -3.19 -10.75
CA ALA A 274 -12.69 -2.34 -11.52
C ALA A 274 -13.40 -1.63 -12.69
N GLN A 275 -14.32 -2.31 -13.38
CA GLN A 275 -15.11 -1.71 -14.45
C GLN A 275 -16.10 -0.65 -13.92
N ILE A 276 -16.74 -0.92 -12.77
CA ILE A 276 -17.61 0.06 -12.08
C ILE A 276 -16.78 1.29 -11.71
N ASN A 277 -15.65 1.10 -11.05
CA ASN A 277 -14.79 2.20 -10.62
C ASN A 277 -14.30 3.06 -11.79
N LEU A 278 -14.00 2.45 -12.95
CA LEU A 278 -13.64 3.19 -14.16
C LEU A 278 -14.82 4.03 -14.66
N ALA A 279 -16.02 3.47 -14.75
CA ALA A 279 -17.21 4.18 -15.19
C ALA A 279 -17.55 5.35 -14.25
N GLU A 280 -17.54 5.13 -12.95
CA GLU A 280 -17.81 6.17 -11.94
C GLU A 280 -16.72 7.26 -11.91
N ALA A 281 -15.47 6.92 -12.26
CA ALA A 281 -14.39 7.88 -12.47
C ALA A 281 -14.53 8.71 -13.77
N GLY A 282 -15.58 8.50 -14.54
CA GLY A 282 -15.84 9.19 -15.80
C GLY A 282 -15.05 8.66 -16.99
N SER A 283 -14.62 7.40 -16.94
CA SER A 283 -13.95 6.73 -18.06
C SER A 283 -14.96 5.96 -18.91
N GLU A 284 -14.95 6.18 -20.20
CA GLU A 284 -15.71 5.40 -21.19
C GLU A 284 -14.99 4.11 -21.62
N VAL A 285 -13.85 3.83 -21.02
CA VAL A 285 -13.01 2.69 -21.40
C VAL A 285 -13.56 1.42 -20.76
N GLU A 286 -13.78 0.41 -21.60
CA GLU A 286 -14.08 -0.94 -21.15
C GLU A 286 -12.81 -1.79 -21.01
N ILE A 287 -12.79 -2.63 -19.99
CA ILE A 287 -11.75 -3.65 -19.82
C ILE A 287 -11.96 -4.69 -20.93
N VAL A 288 -10.91 -4.96 -21.71
CA VAL A 288 -10.93 -5.93 -22.82
C VAL A 288 -10.03 -7.12 -22.53
N GLU A 289 -8.94 -6.90 -21.83
CA GLU A 289 -7.92 -7.92 -21.55
C GLU A 289 -7.63 -8.01 -20.06
N ALA A 290 -7.75 -9.22 -19.52
CA ALA A 290 -7.48 -9.52 -18.11
C ALA A 290 -6.40 -10.60 -18.00
N ALA A 291 -5.26 -10.25 -17.42
CA ALA A 291 -4.16 -11.17 -17.14
C ALA A 291 -4.10 -11.47 -15.64
N ALA A 292 -4.13 -12.75 -15.27
CA ALA A 292 -4.02 -13.18 -13.88
C ALA A 292 -3.05 -14.35 -13.74
N ASP A 293 -2.67 -14.70 -12.50
CA ASP A 293 -1.78 -15.82 -12.22
C ASP A 293 -2.47 -17.18 -12.47
N LYS A 294 -1.67 -18.24 -12.47
CA LYS A 294 -2.16 -19.63 -12.61
C LYS A 294 -3.11 -20.06 -11.48
N GLY A 295 -3.04 -19.42 -10.30
CA GLY A 295 -3.97 -19.63 -9.19
C GLY A 295 -5.41 -19.30 -9.53
N TYR A 296 -5.63 -18.37 -10.46
CA TYR A 296 -6.95 -17.97 -10.96
C TYR A 296 -7.53 -18.89 -12.03
N HIS A 297 -6.80 -19.94 -12.42
CA HIS A 297 -7.23 -20.81 -13.50
C HIS A 297 -8.20 -21.89 -13.01
N SER A 298 -9.48 -21.75 -13.30
CA SER A 298 -10.42 -22.87 -13.31
C SER A 298 -11.14 -22.93 -14.66
N ASN A 299 -11.62 -24.13 -15.01
CA ASN A 299 -12.39 -24.28 -16.24
C ASN A 299 -13.71 -23.50 -16.17
N GLY A 300 -14.36 -23.51 -14.98
CA GLY A 300 -15.60 -22.75 -14.73
C GLY A 300 -15.38 -21.26 -14.92
N THR A 301 -14.48 -20.66 -14.13
CA THR A 301 -14.19 -19.20 -14.16
C THR A 301 -13.84 -18.70 -15.57
N ILE A 302 -13.02 -19.47 -16.34
CA ILE A 302 -12.68 -19.07 -17.72
C ILE A 302 -13.90 -19.13 -18.65
N THR A 303 -14.82 -20.07 -18.42
CA THR A 303 -16.04 -20.22 -19.21
C THR A 303 -17.02 -19.10 -18.86
N GLU A 304 -17.26 -18.87 -17.60
CA GLU A 304 -18.14 -17.79 -17.07
C GLU A 304 -17.69 -16.42 -17.56
N LEU A 305 -16.41 -16.10 -17.41
CA LEU A 305 -15.86 -14.83 -17.92
C LEU A 305 -16.00 -14.69 -19.44
N ARG A 306 -15.92 -15.78 -20.20
CA ARG A 306 -16.11 -15.74 -21.65
C ARG A 306 -17.56 -15.57 -22.06
N GLU A 307 -18.51 -16.15 -21.31
CA GLU A 307 -19.93 -16.16 -21.62
C GLU A 307 -20.63 -14.87 -21.14
N HIS A 308 -20.23 -14.38 -19.95
CA HIS A 308 -20.88 -13.27 -19.31
C HIS A 308 -20.19 -11.91 -19.52
N THR A 309 -18.96 -11.91 -20.04
CA THR A 309 -18.18 -10.68 -20.20
C THR A 309 -17.53 -10.58 -21.58
N THR A 310 -17.05 -9.38 -21.91
CA THR A 310 -16.23 -9.12 -23.11
C THR A 310 -14.73 -9.41 -22.91
N TYR A 311 -14.34 -9.87 -21.71
CA TYR A 311 -12.93 -9.99 -21.33
C TYR A 311 -12.22 -11.12 -22.06
N ARG A 312 -11.06 -10.81 -22.61
CA ARG A 312 -10.11 -11.79 -23.11
C ARG A 312 -9.16 -12.17 -21.99
N THR A 313 -9.32 -13.36 -21.46
CA THR A 313 -8.49 -13.86 -20.36
C THR A 313 -7.12 -14.31 -20.84
N TYR A 314 -6.09 -14.04 -20.04
CA TYR A 314 -4.71 -14.50 -20.19
C TYR A 314 -4.26 -15.12 -18.86
N ILE A 315 -4.73 -16.33 -18.57
CA ILE A 315 -4.51 -17.04 -17.29
C ILE A 315 -3.76 -18.33 -17.58
N PRO A 316 -2.50 -18.49 -17.11
CA PRO A 316 -1.73 -19.72 -17.32
C PRO A 316 -2.42 -20.93 -16.68
N GLU A 317 -2.31 -22.08 -17.33
CA GLU A 317 -2.78 -23.33 -16.73
C GLU A 317 -1.79 -23.82 -15.67
N PRO A 318 -2.28 -24.35 -14.54
CA PRO A 318 -1.42 -25.10 -13.63
C PRO A 318 -0.86 -26.34 -14.33
N GLU A 319 0.32 -26.77 -13.92
CA GLU A 319 0.91 -28.02 -14.38
C GLU A 319 0.05 -29.20 -13.91
N LEU A 320 -0.46 -29.97 -14.85
CA LEU A 320 -1.26 -31.15 -14.57
C LEU A 320 -0.38 -32.41 -14.65
N LYS A 321 -0.57 -33.31 -13.71
CA LYS A 321 0.12 -34.61 -13.70
C LYS A 321 -0.36 -35.53 -14.83
N HIS A 322 -1.59 -35.33 -15.34
CA HIS A 322 -2.23 -36.11 -16.37
C HIS A 322 -2.91 -35.18 -17.39
N ASP A 323 -3.10 -35.68 -18.60
CA ASP A 323 -3.85 -34.96 -19.62
C ASP A 323 -5.30 -34.70 -19.21
N ARG A 324 -5.83 -33.54 -19.63
CA ARG A 324 -7.22 -33.17 -19.32
C ARG A 324 -8.21 -34.11 -20.04
N VAL A 325 -9.10 -34.70 -19.27
CA VAL A 325 -10.23 -35.45 -19.79
C VAL A 325 -11.41 -34.51 -20.02
N TRP A 326 -12.03 -34.62 -21.20
CA TRP A 326 -13.13 -33.76 -21.65
C TRP A 326 -14.44 -34.53 -21.88
N THR A 327 -14.51 -35.79 -21.51
CA THR A 327 -15.60 -36.71 -21.89
C THR A 327 -16.95 -36.27 -21.32
N ASP A 328 -16.95 -35.71 -20.07
CA ASP A 328 -18.19 -35.34 -19.38
C ASP A 328 -18.31 -33.82 -19.16
N LYS A 329 -17.71 -33.02 -20.06
CA LYS A 329 -17.69 -31.56 -19.93
C LYS A 329 -18.33 -30.87 -21.13
N PRO A 330 -19.02 -29.73 -20.91
CA PRO A 330 -19.65 -28.99 -22.00
C PRO A 330 -18.61 -28.59 -23.07
N PRO A 331 -18.97 -28.70 -24.37
CA PRO A 331 -18.06 -28.27 -25.46
C PRO A 331 -17.59 -26.82 -25.36
N GLN A 332 -18.43 -25.92 -24.81
CA GLN A 332 -18.14 -24.52 -24.57
C GLN A 332 -16.94 -24.34 -23.61
N GLN A 333 -16.90 -25.16 -22.55
CA GLN A 333 -15.81 -25.14 -21.57
C GLN A 333 -14.47 -25.51 -22.20
N LYS A 334 -14.43 -26.56 -23.03
CA LYS A 334 -13.25 -26.95 -23.80
C LYS A 334 -12.81 -25.81 -24.72
N ALA A 335 -13.75 -25.21 -25.46
CA ALA A 335 -13.47 -24.12 -26.38
C ALA A 335 -12.93 -22.87 -25.63
N ALA A 336 -13.46 -22.52 -24.46
CA ALA A 336 -13.01 -21.42 -23.64
C ALA A 336 -11.57 -21.61 -23.14
N VAL A 337 -11.28 -22.78 -22.56
CA VAL A 337 -9.95 -23.13 -22.05
C VAL A 337 -8.91 -23.15 -23.16
N TYR A 338 -9.19 -23.76 -24.31
CA TYR A 338 -8.26 -23.80 -25.44
C TYR A 338 -8.05 -22.40 -26.04
N ALA A 339 -9.06 -21.56 -26.07
CA ALA A 339 -8.91 -20.17 -26.53
C ALA A 339 -8.01 -19.37 -25.58
N ASN A 340 -8.20 -19.49 -24.25
CA ASN A 340 -7.33 -18.89 -23.24
C ASN A 340 -5.89 -19.41 -23.37
N ARG A 341 -5.68 -20.74 -23.51
CA ARG A 341 -4.36 -21.37 -23.70
C ARG A 341 -3.61 -20.79 -24.89
N ARG A 342 -4.29 -20.67 -26.06
CA ARG A 342 -3.68 -20.10 -27.26
C ARG A 342 -3.25 -18.64 -27.03
N ARG A 343 -4.11 -17.82 -26.40
CA ARG A 343 -3.79 -16.43 -26.09
C ARG A 343 -2.60 -16.33 -25.15
N THR A 344 -2.61 -17.07 -24.06
CA THR A 344 -1.56 -17.02 -23.01
C THR A 344 -0.20 -17.46 -23.54
N ARG A 345 -0.16 -18.51 -24.39
CA ARG A 345 1.09 -19.02 -24.99
C ARG A 345 1.66 -18.11 -26.11
N GLY A 346 0.84 -17.24 -26.68
CA GLY A 346 1.25 -16.30 -27.72
C GLY A 346 2.23 -15.23 -27.21
N LYS A 347 2.92 -14.56 -28.14
CA LYS A 347 3.89 -13.47 -27.80
C LYS A 347 3.25 -12.37 -26.96
N HIS A 348 2.02 -11.96 -27.29
CA HIS A 348 1.27 -10.96 -26.56
C HIS A 348 0.94 -11.42 -25.14
N GLY A 349 0.43 -12.64 -24.97
CA GLY A 349 0.13 -13.21 -23.64
C GLY A 349 1.34 -13.30 -22.74
N LYS A 350 2.49 -13.74 -23.26
CA LYS A 350 3.77 -13.76 -22.52
C LYS A 350 4.20 -12.36 -22.08
N LYS A 351 4.02 -11.34 -22.94
CA LYS A 351 4.27 -9.95 -22.57
C LYS A 351 3.34 -9.48 -21.45
N LEU A 352 2.04 -9.78 -21.54
CA LEU A 352 1.07 -9.39 -20.51
C LEU A 352 1.37 -10.07 -19.18
N GLN A 353 1.74 -11.35 -19.17
CA GLN A 353 2.10 -12.06 -17.95
C GLN A 353 3.31 -11.43 -17.24
N ARG A 354 4.33 -11.02 -18.01
CA ARG A 354 5.49 -10.32 -17.44
C ARG A 354 5.11 -8.96 -16.88
N LEU A 355 4.30 -8.16 -17.61
CA LEU A 355 3.83 -6.86 -17.14
C LEU A 355 2.94 -7.01 -15.91
N ARG A 356 2.04 -8.01 -15.88
CA ARG A 356 1.22 -8.30 -14.71
C ARG A 356 2.11 -8.55 -13.49
N SER A 357 3.03 -9.53 -13.57
CA SER A 357 3.92 -9.83 -12.45
C SER A 357 4.65 -8.59 -11.95
N GLU A 358 5.30 -7.84 -12.86
CA GLU A 358 6.05 -6.65 -12.50
C GLU A 358 5.18 -5.56 -11.85
N LEU A 359 4.03 -5.25 -12.43
CA LEU A 359 3.24 -4.09 -12.00
C LEU A 359 2.39 -4.41 -10.78
N THR A 360 1.78 -5.62 -10.69
CA THR A 360 1.00 -5.98 -9.51
C THR A 360 1.89 -6.19 -8.28
N GLU A 361 3.04 -6.85 -8.43
CA GLU A 361 4.02 -6.99 -7.33
C GLU A 361 4.48 -5.62 -6.84
N ARG A 362 4.72 -4.68 -7.77
CA ARG A 362 5.08 -3.30 -7.42
C ARG A 362 3.98 -2.59 -6.65
N THR A 363 2.70 -2.75 -7.03
CA THR A 363 1.59 -2.13 -6.27
C THR A 363 1.50 -2.70 -4.86
N PHE A 364 1.66 -4.01 -4.67
CA PHE A 364 1.72 -4.62 -3.35
C PHE A 364 2.93 -4.19 -2.55
N ALA A 365 4.12 -4.10 -3.15
CA ALA A 365 5.30 -3.57 -2.49
C ALA A 365 5.08 -2.13 -1.99
N HIS A 366 4.43 -1.29 -2.80
CA HIS A 366 4.13 0.08 -2.39
C HIS A 366 3.03 0.15 -1.32
N VAL A 367 1.93 -0.58 -1.47
CA VAL A 367 0.80 -0.51 -0.53
C VAL A 367 1.11 -1.27 0.77
N CYS A 368 1.63 -2.48 0.67
CA CYS A 368 1.84 -3.34 1.83
C CYS A 368 3.15 -3.04 2.57
N GLU A 369 4.28 -2.94 1.85
CA GLU A 369 5.58 -2.79 2.50
C GLU A 369 5.89 -1.31 2.80
N THR A 370 5.85 -0.46 1.77
CA THR A 370 6.19 0.96 1.96
C THR A 370 5.07 1.73 2.66
N GLY A 371 3.82 1.45 2.32
CA GLY A 371 2.63 2.08 2.89
C GLY A 371 2.15 1.48 4.21
N GLY A 372 2.80 0.40 4.68
CA GLY A 372 2.55 -0.21 5.99
C GLY A 372 1.28 -1.05 6.08
N ALA A 373 0.67 -1.48 4.95
CA ALA A 373 -0.59 -2.23 4.98
C ALA A 373 -0.41 -3.76 5.08
N ARG A 374 0.82 -4.29 5.19
CA ARG A 374 1.09 -5.74 5.29
C ARG A 374 0.42 -6.37 6.51
N ARG A 375 0.41 -5.68 7.63
CA ARG A 375 -0.30 -6.04 8.84
C ARG A 375 -1.35 -4.98 9.16
N THR A 376 -2.58 -5.39 9.38
CA THR A 376 -3.62 -4.49 9.86
C THR A 376 -3.62 -4.43 11.40
N TRP A 377 -3.96 -3.25 11.94
CA TRP A 377 -4.23 -3.02 13.37
C TRP A 377 -5.71 -2.75 13.60
N LEU A 378 -6.54 -3.21 12.66
CA LEU A 378 -7.98 -3.03 12.68
C LEU A 378 -8.63 -4.40 12.68
N THR A 379 -9.72 -4.53 13.43
CA THR A 379 -10.56 -5.71 13.50
C THR A 379 -11.82 -5.52 12.64
N GLY A 380 -12.28 -6.61 12.05
CA GLY A 380 -13.44 -6.63 11.16
C GLY A 380 -13.12 -6.23 9.71
N ILE A 381 -13.60 -7.03 8.77
CA ILE A 381 -13.31 -6.89 7.33
C ILE A 381 -13.68 -5.51 6.79
N GLU A 382 -14.78 -4.90 7.27
CA GLU A 382 -15.22 -3.58 6.83
C GLU A 382 -14.21 -2.48 7.18
N ASN A 383 -13.66 -2.50 8.40
CA ASN A 383 -12.65 -1.54 8.84
C ASN A 383 -11.34 -1.70 8.04
N VAL A 384 -10.97 -2.96 7.76
CA VAL A 384 -9.81 -3.27 6.94
C VAL A 384 -10.00 -2.75 5.51
N ARG A 385 -11.16 -2.99 4.89
CA ARG A 385 -11.54 -2.45 3.57
C ARG A 385 -11.42 -0.94 3.50
N LYS A 386 -12.06 -0.22 4.44
CA LYS A 386 -12.00 1.25 4.53
C LYS A 386 -10.55 1.76 4.54
N ARG A 387 -9.70 1.19 5.38
CA ARG A 387 -8.30 1.60 5.48
C ARG A 387 -7.49 1.26 4.23
N TYR A 388 -7.70 0.06 3.68
CA TYR A 388 -6.97 -0.42 2.52
C TYR A 388 -7.27 0.38 1.26
N LEU A 389 -8.54 0.73 1.02
CA LEU A 389 -8.95 1.60 -0.09
C LEU A 389 -8.26 2.96 -0.05
N ILE A 390 -8.10 3.56 1.13
CA ILE A 390 -7.37 4.83 1.23
C ILE A 390 -5.87 4.63 0.93
N SER A 391 -5.29 3.50 1.29
CA SER A 391 -3.90 3.18 0.93
C SER A 391 -3.73 3.00 -0.59
N ALA A 392 -4.70 2.36 -1.27
CA ALA A 392 -4.72 2.25 -2.72
C ALA A 392 -4.95 3.61 -3.41
N ALA A 393 -5.84 4.45 -2.87
CA ALA A 393 -6.05 5.84 -3.32
C ALA A 393 -4.76 6.66 -3.18
N ALA A 394 -4.05 6.53 -2.07
CA ALA A 394 -2.78 7.21 -1.84
C ALA A 394 -1.67 6.74 -2.80
N HIS A 395 -1.63 5.42 -3.14
CA HIS A 395 -0.76 4.91 -4.19
C HIS A 395 -1.04 5.61 -5.53
N ASN A 396 -2.29 5.70 -5.92
CA ASN A 396 -2.74 6.37 -7.14
C ASN A 396 -2.42 7.88 -7.13
N LEU A 397 -2.59 8.56 -5.99
CA LEU A 397 -2.10 9.93 -5.82
C LEU A 397 -0.59 10.04 -5.97
N GLY A 398 0.17 9.06 -5.48
CA GLY A 398 1.61 8.97 -5.69
C GLY A 398 2.01 8.86 -7.17
N LEU A 399 1.24 8.11 -7.98
CA LEU A 399 1.41 8.06 -9.44
C LEU A 399 1.14 9.43 -10.08
N LEU A 400 0.06 10.09 -9.68
CA LEU A 400 -0.31 11.43 -10.15
C LEU A 400 0.80 12.44 -9.81
N MET A 401 1.26 12.46 -8.57
CA MET A 401 2.33 13.32 -8.08
C MET A 401 3.65 13.09 -8.83
N ARG A 402 3.99 11.82 -9.12
CA ARG A 402 5.17 11.47 -9.92
C ARG A 402 5.05 11.98 -11.35
N SER A 403 3.88 11.90 -11.95
CA SER A 403 3.63 12.40 -13.29
C SER A 403 3.75 13.93 -13.37
N LEU A 404 3.12 14.64 -12.44
CA LEU A 404 3.05 16.10 -12.44
C LEU A 404 4.34 16.77 -11.95
N PHE A 405 4.94 16.23 -10.89
CA PHE A 405 6.02 16.90 -10.15
C PHE A 405 7.30 16.06 -10.04
N LYS A 406 7.36 14.88 -10.67
CA LYS A 406 8.46 13.91 -10.57
C LYS A 406 8.72 13.39 -9.15
N MET A 407 7.75 13.53 -8.26
CA MET A 407 7.80 13.14 -6.84
C MET A 407 6.61 12.25 -6.50
N GLY A 408 6.82 10.95 -6.30
CA GLY A 408 5.75 10.00 -5.96
C GLY A 408 5.53 9.79 -4.46
N THR A 409 6.52 10.12 -3.63
CA THR A 409 6.49 9.97 -2.17
C THR A 409 7.33 11.06 -1.50
N PRO A 410 7.12 11.35 -0.20
CA PRO A 410 7.96 12.29 0.54
C PRO A 410 9.45 11.91 0.55
N ARG A 411 9.75 10.60 0.61
CA ARG A 411 11.12 10.06 0.60
C ARG A 411 11.82 10.21 -0.75
N GLY A 412 11.06 10.28 -1.85
CA GLY A 412 11.61 10.47 -3.20
C GLY A 412 12.35 11.80 -3.41
N LEU A 413 12.11 12.79 -2.54
CA LEU A 413 12.87 14.05 -2.55
C LEU A 413 14.32 13.88 -2.13
N GLN A 414 14.61 12.98 -1.18
CA GLN A 414 15.99 12.68 -0.79
C GLN A 414 16.76 12.03 -1.93
N GLN A 415 16.10 11.12 -2.67
CA GLN A 415 16.69 10.44 -3.79
C GLN A 415 16.99 11.40 -4.95
N PHE A 416 16.06 12.31 -5.27
CA PHE A 416 16.26 13.33 -6.29
C PHE A 416 17.38 14.32 -5.92
N LYS A 417 17.49 14.69 -4.64
CA LYS A 417 18.59 15.52 -4.16
C LYS A 417 19.93 14.81 -4.30
N ASN A 418 20.01 13.54 -3.92
CA ASN A 418 21.22 12.73 -4.06
C ASN A 418 21.61 12.50 -5.52
N ASP A 419 20.63 12.27 -6.41
CA ASP A 419 20.86 12.14 -7.85
C ASP A 419 21.36 13.46 -8.46
N LEU A 420 20.79 14.60 -8.04
CA LEU A 420 21.23 15.92 -8.48
C LEU A 420 22.65 16.26 -7.96
N GLU A 421 22.94 15.96 -6.70
CA GLU A 421 24.29 16.10 -6.14
C GLU A 421 25.30 15.20 -6.84
N GLY A 422 24.88 13.96 -7.21
CA GLY A 422 25.69 13.05 -8.02
C GLY A 422 25.99 13.59 -9.41
N VAL A 423 24.98 14.16 -10.08
CA VAL A 423 25.15 14.81 -11.40
C VAL A 423 26.07 16.04 -11.29
N ILE A 424 25.85 16.92 -10.31
CA ILE A 424 26.68 18.10 -10.08
C ILE A 424 28.12 17.69 -9.79
N SER A 425 28.35 16.68 -8.94
CA SER A 425 29.66 16.15 -8.63
C SER A 425 30.33 15.55 -9.86
N SER A 426 29.60 14.84 -10.71
CA SER A 426 30.11 14.29 -11.97
C SER A 426 30.51 15.40 -12.95
N PHE A 427 29.70 16.46 -13.10
CA PHE A 427 30.07 17.65 -13.89
C PHE A 427 31.29 18.36 -13.33
N TYR A 428 31.39 18.50 -12.02
CA TYR A 428 32.55 19.11 -11.36
C TYR A 428 33.83 18.31 -11.58
N LEU A 429 33.75 16.99 -11.47
CA LEU A 429 34.89 16.09 -11.75
C LEU A 429 35.30 16.13 -13.22
N ALA A 430 34.33 16.14 -14.14
CA ALA A 430 34.60 16.30 -15.57
C ALA A 430 35.26 17.65 -15.91
N TRP A 431 34.80 18.73 -15.27
CA TRP A 431 35.37 20.06 -15.40
C TRP A 431 36.82 20.10 -14.85
N LEU A 432 37.08 19.49 -13.69
CA LEU A 432 38.43 19.36 -13.13
C LEU A 432 39.34 18.52 -14.04
N ALA A 433 38.86 17.46 -14.62
CA ALA A 433 39.63 16.64 -15.57
C ALA A 433 39.97 17.44 -16.84
N ALA A 434 38.99 18.17 -17.40
CA ALA A 434 39.20 19.03 -18.54
C ALA A 434 40.22 20.15 -18.25
N THR A 435 40.13 20.82 -17.10
CA THR A 435 41.09 21.86 -16.70
C THR A 435 42.49 21.33 -16.49
N ARG A 436 42.63 20.11 -15.91
CA ARG A 436 43.93 19.41 -15.80
C ARG A 436 44.50 19.07 -17.19
N PHE A 437 43.67 18.56 -18.09
CA PHE A 437 44.05 18.27 -19.45
C PHE A 437 44.53 19.52 -20.21
N TRP A 438 43.80 20.65 -20.13
CA TRP A 438 44.21 21.91 -20.70
C TRP A 438 45.51 22.46 -20.10
N ARG A 439 45.74 22.33 -18.78
CA ARG A 439 46.99 22.70 -18.15
C ARG A 439 48.17 21.80 -18.56
N SER A 440 47.91 20.51 -18.86
CA SER A 440 48.98 19.62 -19.37
C SER A 440 49.35 19.95 -20.80
N LEU A 441 48.35 20.28 -21.66
CA LEU A 441 48.58 20.75 -23.01
C LEU A 441 49.34 22.07 -23.04
N ALA A 442 48.97 23.04 -22.22
CA ALA A 442 49.68 24.33 -22.10
C ALA A 442 51.14 24.18 -21.63
N ARG A 443 51.47 23.16 -20.81
CA ARG A 443 52.84 22.84 -20.42
C ARG A 443 53.63 22.13 -21.50
N SER A 444 52.97 21.38 -22.40
CA SER A 444 53.67 20.69 -23.51
C SER A 444 53.99 21.59 -24.69
N THR A 445 53.35 22.77 -24.80
CA THR A 445 53.59 23.77 -25.86
C THR A 445 54.56 24.88 -25.50
N SER A 446 55.08 24.90 -24.24
CA SER A 446 56.15 25.82 -23.83
C SER A 446 57.53 25.20 -24.05
N HIS A 447 58.08 25.33 -25.24
CA HIS A 447 59.56 25.21 -25.41
C HIS A 447 60.27 26.35 -24.68
N PRO A 448 61.40 26.09 -24.07
CA PRO A 448 62.12 27.09 -23.32
C PRO A 448 62.85 28.07 -24.24
N THR A 449 62.36 29.29 -24.37
CA THR A 449 63.19 30.41 -24.76
C THR A 449 63.55 31.20 -23.52
N ASN A 450 64.84 31.34 -23.36
CA ASN A 450 65.58 32.00 -22.30
C ASN A 450 65.04 33.40 -21.82
N SER A 451 65.25 33.58 -20.54
CA SER A 451 65.78 34.80 -19.85
C SER A 451 64.82 35.91 -19.42
N TYR A 452 65.02 36.17 -18.16
CA TYR A 452 64.91 37.43 -17.38
C TYR A 452 63.57 38.05 -17.03
N ALA A 453 63.50 38.22 -15.72
CA ALA A 453 62.82 39.26 -14.92
C ALA A 453 61.30 39.07 -14.66
N SER A 454 60.90 38.94 -13.48
CA SER A 454 60.53 39.94 -12.46
C SER A 454 59.46 39.39 -11.56
N THR A 455 59.80 39.34 -10.30
CA THR A 455 58.94 39.34 -9.14
C THR A 455 57.78 40.30 -9.26
N ALA A 456 56.57 39.82 -9.02
CA ALA A 456 55.52 40.46 -8.23
C ALA A 456 54.13 39.89 -8.56
N ALA A 457 53.45 39.40 -7.55
CA ALA A 457 52.02 39.34 -7.30
C ALA A 457 51.56 37.95 -6.82
N GLU A 458 52.02 37.58 -5.66
CA GLU A 458 51.17 36.82 -4.72
C GLU A 458 50.31 37.87 -4.01
N THR A 459 49.01 37.79 -4.19
CA THR A 459 47.98 38.04 -3.16
C THR A 459 46.59 37.99 -3.77
N SER A 460 45.71 37.33 -3.04
CA SER A 460 44.24 37.41 -3.20
C SER A 460 43.61 36.32 -4.07
N LEU A 461 43.17 35.30 -3.35
CA LEU A 461 41.83 34.68 -3.49
C LEU A 461 41.65 33.60 -2.46
N ALA A 462 41.51 34.02 -1.21
CA ALA A 462 40.79 33.31 -0.18
C ALA A 462 39.55 34.15 0.11
N LEU A 463 38.39 33.64 -0.32
CA LEU A 463 37.06 33.90 0.20
C LEU A 463 36.05 33.41 -0.82
N VAL A 464 35.46 32.27 -0.57
CA VAL A 464 34.02 31.97 -0.44
C VAL A 464 33.91 30.44 -0.40
N ALA A 465 33.76 29.94 0.81
CA ALA A 465 33.15 28.65 1.08
C ALA A 465 31.71 28.93 1.53
#